data_3cee8cb48ce142c24a6f1299fe174a27
#
_entry.id   3cee8cb48ce142c24a6f1299fe174a27
#
_cell.length_a   1.000
_cell.length_b   1.000
_cell.length_c   1.000
_cell.angle_alpha   90.00
_cell.angle_beta   90.00
_cell.angle_gamma   90.00
#
_symmetry.space_group_name_H-M   'P 1'
#
loop_
_entity.id
_entity.type
_entity.pdbx_description
1 polymer ?
#
loop_
_entity_poly.entity_id
_entity_poly.type
_entity_poly.pdbx_seq_one_letter_code
_entity_poly.pdbx_strand_id
1 'polypeptide(L)'
;LVRGVNHDGSHKKFRINYKPSLFVPSGKESKYKTLDGRNVGKVTFESMPEAKKWIDQYKDVSGFEYFGNTRYQYPFIADEFKGKIDWDIKQIRILTIDIECESENGFPDSDEAIEPLISITVKEHTTKKIIVFGMNDFVNDRDDVKFIKCTTERALIEKFLEFWLDYNPDIITGWNVKFFDIPFLMNRFR
;
A
#
# COMPACT_ATOMS: atom_id res chain seq x y z
N LEU A 1 -0.79 3.45 9.80
CA LEU A 1 0.64 3.28 9.64
C LEU A 1 1.22 4.49 8.93
N VAL A 2 2.24 5.10 9.50
CA VAL A 2 3.02 6.17 8.88
C VAL A 2 4.41 5.63 8.56
N ARG A 3 4.89 5.93 7.38
CA ARG A 3 6.27 5.67 6.96
C ARG A 3 6.95 7.00 6.70
N GLY A 4 8.19 7.10 7.05
CA GLY A 4 8.98 8.30 6.89
C GLY A 4 10.46 7.98 6.79
N VAL A 5 11.23 9.01 6.46
CA VAL A 5 12.69 8.95 6.41
C VAL A 5 13.25 9.92 7.44
N ASN A 6 14.19 9.47 8.24
CA ASN A 6 14.92 10.30 9.18
C ASN A 6 15.94 11.19 8.45
N HIS A 7 16.48 12.18 9.16
CA HIS A 7 17.53 13.05 8.60
C HIS A 7 18.80 12.30 8.19
N ASP A 8 19.07 11.13 8.78
CA ASP A 8 20.19 10.25 8.43
C ASP A 8 19.91 9.33 7.23
N GLY A 9 18.71 9.45 6.61
CA GLY A 9 18.28 8.62 5.50
C GLY A 9 17.69 7.27 5.89
N SER A 10 17.66 6.91 7.19
CA SER A 10 17.07 5.67 7.64
C SER A 10 15.54 5.69 7.56
N HIS A 11 14.96 4.59 7.10
CA HIS A 11 13.50 4.45 7.02
C HIS A 11 12.91 4.04 8.37
N LYS A 12 11.81 4.66 8.74
CA LYS A 12 11.04 4.29 9.91
C LYS A 12 9.59 4.08 9.59
N LYS A 13 8.94 3.21 10.35
CA LYS A 13 7.50 3.01 10.32
C LYS A 13 6.95 2.99 11.75
N PHE A 14 5.80 3.60 11.94
CA PHE A 14 5.14 3.60 13.24
C PHE A 14 3.63 3.66 13.07
N ARG A 15 2.91 3.13 14.06
CA ARG A 15 1.45 3.21 14.11
C ARG A 15 1.06 4.45 14.89
N ILE A 16 0.08 5.18 14.38
CA ILE A 16 -0.53 6.32 15.06
C ILE A 16 -1.97 5.96 15.35
N ASN A 17 -2.40 6.32 16.56
CA ASN A 17 -3.82 6.25 16.93
C ASN A 17 -4.44 7.60 16.56
N TYR A 18 -4.96 7.72 15.35
CA TYR A 18 -5.58 8.94 14.86
C TYR A 18 -7.06 8.98 15.22
N LYS A 19 -7.49 10.10 15.80
CA LYS A 19 -8.88 10.41 16.17
C LYS A 19 -9.49 11.26 15.04
N PRO A 20 -10.22 10.66 14.07
CA PRO A 20 -10.75 11.39 12.95
C PRO A 20 -11.89 12.32 13.37
N SER A 21 -12.09 13.37 12.59
CA SER A 21 -13.20 14.29 12.77
C SER A 21 -14.00 14.40 11.49
N LEU A 22 -15.32 14.50 11.68
CA LEU A 22 -16.28 14.85 10.64
C LEU A 22 -17.05 16.09 11.09
N PHE A 23 -17.84 16.67 10.21
CA PHE A 23 -18.63 17.84 10.49
C PHE A 23 -20.10 17.58 10.13
N VAL A 24 -20.99 18.10 10.94
CA VAL A 24 -22.44 17.99 10.73
C VAL A 24 -23.08 19.36 10.69
N PRO A 25 -24.21 19.54 9.99
CA PRO A 25 -24.95 20.81 9.98
C PRO A 25 -25.19 21.32 11.41
N SER A 26 -25.01 22.62 11.63
CA SER A 26 -25.22 23.26 12.94
C SER A 26 -26.15 24.46 12.77
N GLY A 27 -27.22 24.49 13.59
CA GLY A 27 -28.09 25.66 13.67
C GLY A 27 -27.48 26.83 14.46
N LYS A 28 -26.31 26.64 15.08
CA LYS A 28 -25.60 27.67 15.84
C LYS A 28 -24.43 28.20 15.02
N GLU A 29 -24.05 29.45 15.28
CA GLU A 29 -22.83 30.02 14.72
C GLU A 29 -21.61 29.16 15.08
N SER A 30 -20.76 28.91 14.12
CA SER A 30 -19.59 28.05 14.25
C SER A 30 -18.39 28.65 13.53
N LYS A 31 -17.20 28.39 14.07
CA LYS A 31 -15.94 28.70 13.39
C LYS A 31 -15.70 27.85 12.12
N TYR A 32 -16.44 26.74 12.01
CA TYR A 32 -16.35 25.85 10.85
C TYR A 32 -17.54 26.09 9.93
N LYS A 33 -17.25 26.20 8.64
CA LYS A 33 -18.25 26.41 7.59
C LYS A 33 -17.99 25.46 6.44
N THR A 34 -19.04 25.08 5.75
CA THR A 34 -18.95 24.41 4.45
C THR A 34 -18.44 25.39 3.38
N LEU A 35 -18.10 24.89 2.21
CA LEU A 35 -17.67 25.75 1.08
C LEU A 35 -18.75 26.73 0.63
N ASP A 36 -20.02 26.39 0.80
CA ASP A 36 -21.18 27.25 0.53
C ASP A 36 -21.60 28.15 1.73
N GLY A 37 -20.79 28.17 2.81
CA GLY A 37 -20.95 29.09 3.93
C GLY A 37 -21.88 28.61 5.06
N ARG A 38 -22.48 27.43 4.99
CA ARG A 38 -23.33 26.87 6.06
C ARG A 38 -22.50 26.55 7.31
N ASN A 39 -23.06 26.84 8.50
CA ASN A 39 -22.41 26.51 9.76
C ASN A 39 -22.40 24.98 9.99
N VAL A 40 -21.28 24.46 10.43
CA VAL A 40 -21.12 23.05 10.79
C VAL A 40 -20.44 22.85 12.15
N GLY A 41 -20.86 21.83 12.88
CA GLY A 41 -20.24 21.41 14.14
C GLY A 41 -19.24 20.28 13.92
N LYS A 42 -18.10 20.34 14.59
CA LYS A 42 -17.07 19.28 14.56
C LYS A 42 -17.46 18.14 15.48
N VAL A 43 -17.45 16.92 14.93
CA VAL A 43 -17.62 15.65 15.69
C VAL A 43 -16.31 14.88 15.59
N THR A 44 -15.73 14.52 16.72
CA THR A 44 -14.47 13.76 16.80
C THR A 44 -14.74 12.36 17.32
N PHE A 45 -14.09 11.36 16.74
CA PHE A 45 -14.23 9.95 17.08
C PHE A 45 -12.94 9.42 17.68
N GLU A 46 -13.04 8.42 18.55
CA GLU A 46 -11.88 7.78 19.17
C GLU A 46 -11.07 6.93 18.17
N SER A 47 -11.71 6.49 17.07
CA SER A 47 -11.06 5.69 16.04
C SER A 47 -11.73 5.81 14.66
N MET A 48 -11.00 5.42 13.61
CA MET A 48 -11.56 5.33 12.24
C MET A 48 -12.72 4.32 12.13
N PRO A 49 -12.66 3.11 12.77
CA PRO A 49 -13.80 2.18 12.77
C PRO A 49 -15.05 2.76 13.42
N GLU A 50 -14.89 3.54 14.51
CA GLU A 50 -16.02 4.20 15.17
C GLU A 50 -16.67 5.24 14.26
N ALA A 51 -15.86 6.08 13.60
CA ALA A 51 -16.38 7.06 12.64
C ALA A 51 -17.12 6.37 11.47
N LYS A 52 -16.59 5.25 10.96
CA LYS A 52 -17.26 4.46 9.93
C LYS A 52 -18.59 3.90 10.42
N LYS A 53 -18.60 3.28 11.62
CA LYS A 53 -19.82 2.73 12.22
C LYS A 53 -20.88 3.82 12.40
N TRP A 54 -20.47 5.00 12.84
CA TRP A 54 -21.38 6.14 12.99
C TRP A 54 -22.00 6.56 11.65
N ILE A 55 -21.19 6.67 10.57
CA ILE A 55 -21.71 6.96 9.23
C ILE A 55 -22.72 5.88 8.79
N ASP A 56 -22.35 4.61 8.92
CA ASP A 56 -23.17 3.48 8.51
C ASP A 56 -24.51 3.42 9.27
N GLN A 57 -24.52 3.86 10.53
CA GLN A 57 -25.73 3.91 11.37
C GLN A 57 -26.74 4.97 10.90
N TYR A 58 -26.23 6.10 10.39
CA TYR A 58 -27.09 7.26 10.07
C TYR A 58 -27.29 7.50 8.58
N LYS A 59 -26.56 6.82 7.68
CA LYS A 59 -26.60 7.06 6.23
C LYS A 59 -27.99 6.96 5.60
N ASP A 60 -28.88 6.14 6.18
CA ASP A 60 -30.23 5.92 5.68
C ASP A 60 -31.28 6.80 6.39
N VAL A 61 -30.85 7.69 7.30
CA VAL A 61 -31.75 8.62 8.00
C VAL A 61 -32.02 9.83 7.09
N SER A 62 -33.29 10.10 6.84
CA SER A 62 -33.70 11.25 6.03
C SER A 62 -33.17 12.58 6.56
N GLY A 63 -32.52 13.36 5.72
CA GLY A 63 -31.92 14.65 6.09
C GLY A 63 -30.58 14.55 6.82
N PHE A 64 -30.01 13.34 6.96
CA PHE A 64 -28.68 13.19 7.52
C PHE A 64 -27.63 13.67 6.50
N GLU A 65 -26.83 14.64 6.92
CA GLU A 65 -25.69 15.15 6.17
C GLU A 65 -24.44 15.13 7.05
N TYR A 66 -23.31 14.78 6.45
CA TYR A 66 -22.00 14.98 7.06
C TYR A 66 -21.00 15.49 6.03
N PHE A 67 -19.99 16.18 6.51
CA PHE A 67 -18.92 16.75 5.70
C PHE A 67 -17.58 16.30 6.24
N GLY A 68 -16.58 16.26 5.39
CA GLY A 68 -15.22 15.83 5.71
C GLY A 68 -14.76 14.69 4.82
N ASN A 69 -13.51 14.33 4.94
CA ASN A 69 -12.90 13.31 4.10
C ASN A 69 -12.76 11.99 4.88
N THR A 70 -13.44 10.94 4.41
CA THR A 70 -13.38 9.60 5.00
C THR A 70 -12.13 8.80 4.58
N ARG A 71 -11.34 9.32 3.65
CA ARG A 71 -9.97 8.85 3.42
C ARG A 71 -9.06 9.49 4.47
N TYR A 72 -9.06 8.93 5.67
CA TYR A 72 -8.48 9.53 6.88
C TYR A 72 -6.99 9.87 6.80
N GLN A 73 -6.25 9.36 5.81
CA GLN A 73 -4.89 9.79 5.54
C GLN A 73 -4.79 11.29 5.21
N TYR A 74 -5.76 11.86 4.50
CA TYR A 74 -5.74 13.29 4.15
C TYR A 74 -6.03 14.21 5.35
N PRO A 75 -7.10 13.98 6.14
CA PRO A 75 -7.30 14.74 7.38
C PRO A 75 -6.12 14.60 8.33
N PHE A 76 -5.55 13.40 8.48
CA PHE A 76 -4.36 13.19 9.31
C PHE A 76 -3.20 14.06 8.86
N ILE A 77 -2.87 14.07 7.56
CA ILE A 77 -1.81 14.93 7.02
C ILE A 77 -2.11 16.41 7.27
N ALA A 78 -3.35 16.84 7.04
CA ALA A 78 -3.75 18.23 7.25
C ALA A 78 -3.72 18.65 8.73
N ASP A 79 -3.99 17.73 9.65
CA ASP A 79 -3.98 18.00 11.08
C ASP A 79 -2.56 18.03 11.67
N GLU A 80 -1.70 17.10 11.27
CA GLU A 80 -0.35 16.92 11.87
C GLU A 80 0.72 17.77 11.17
N PHE A 81 0.61 18.01 9.85
CA PHE A 81 1.63 18.69 9.06
C PHE A 81 1.11 20.04 8.59
N LYS A 82 1.30 21.08 9.41
CA LYS A 82 0.89 22.45 9.08
C LYS A 82 1.98 23.11 8.22
N GLY A 83 1.67 23.39 6.97
CA GLY A 83 2.56 24.08 6.04
C GLY A 83 3.08 23.17 4.92
N LYS A 84 4.24 23.51 4.38
CA LYS A 84 4.85 22.76 3.29
C LYS A 84 5.46 21.46 3.80
N ILE A 85 5.10 20.35 3.16
CA ILE A 85 5.73 19.05 3.37
C ILE A 85 6.86 18.92 2.36
N ASP A 86 8.09 18.80 2.85
CA ASP A 86 9.23 18.45 2.00
C ASP A 86 9.23 16.95 1.74
N TRP A 87 9.25 16.60 0.47
CA TRP A 87 9.27 15.22 0.04
C TRP A 87 10.21 15.04 -1.15
N ASP A 88 10.81 13.85 -1.27
CA ASP A 88 11.61 13.45 -2.42
C ASP A 88 11.15 12.06 -2.86
N ILE A 89 10.87 11.90 -4.16
CA ILE A 89 10.48 10.61 -4.74
C ILE A 89 11.53 9.52 -4.50
N LYS A 90 12.79 9.90 -4.37
CA LYS A 90 13.90 8.97 -4.07
C LYS A 90 13.79 8.33 -2.68
N GLN A 91 13.05 8.95 -1.77
CA GLN A 91 12.78 8.41 -0.43
C GLN A 91 11.66 7.37 -0.43
N ILE A 92 10.89 7.28 -1.52
CA ILE A 92 9.79 6.33 -1.66
C ILE A 92 10.33 5.07 -2.34
N ARG A 93 10.24 3.95 -1.64
CA ARG A 93 10.65 2.63 -2.17
C ARG A 93 9.54 2.09 -3.08
N ILE A 94 9.71 2.27 -4.39
CA ILE A 94 8.77 1.79 -5.39
C ILE A 94 9.36 0.54 -6.03
N LEU A 95 8.62 -0.56 -6.00
CA LEU A 95 9.01 -1.84 -6.53
C LEU A 95 8.00 -2.29 -7.60
N THR A 96 8.48 -2.53 -8.82
CA THR A 96 7.71 -3.29 -9.80
C THR A 96 7.95 -4.77 -9.53
N ILE A 97 6.90 -5.59 -9.57
CA ILE A 97 6.98 -7.04 -9.44
C ILE A 97 6.28 -7.69 -10.63
N ASP A 98 6.78 -8.84 -11.02
CA ASP A 98 6.24 -9.72 -12.05
C ASP A 98 6.59 -11.16 -11.70
N ILE A 99 5.69 -12.11 -11.93
CA ILE A 99 5.89 -13.52 -11.64
C ILE A 99 5.69 -14.39 -12.89
N GLU A 100 6.41 -15.50 -12.95
CA GLU A 100 6.19 -16.55 -13.94
C GLU A 100 5.86 -17.86 -13.23
N CYS A 101 4.79 -18.48 -13.68
CA CYS A 101 4.31 -19.77 -13.21
C CYS A 101 4.40 -20.82 -14.30
N GLU A 102 4.66 -22.06 -13.93
CA GLU A 102 4.47 -23.18 -14.84
C GLU A 102 2.97 -23.40 -15.05
N SER A 103 2.54 -23.59 -16.30
CA SER A 103 1.14 -23.87 -16.59
C SER A 103 1.02 -24.80 -17.81
N GLU A 104 0.38 -25.94 -17.60
CA GLU A 104 0.08 -26.90 -18.65
C GLU A 104 -1.31 -26.68 -19.27
N ASN A 105 -2.25 -26.07 -18.52
CA ASN A 105 -3.68 -26.06 -18.84
C ASN A 105 -4.27 -24.66 -19.04
N GLY A 106 -3.48 -23.69 -19.42
CA GLY A 106 -3.90 -22.31 -19.66
C GLY A 106 -3.40 -21.32 -18.61
N PHE A 107 -4.10 -20.21 -18.41
CA PHE A 107 -3.65 -19.18 -17.48
C PHE A 107 -3.89 -19.63 -16.02
N PRO A 108 -2.88 -19.53 -15.13
CA PRO A 108 -2.99 -19.97 -13.74
C PRO A 108 -4.09 -19.21 -12.96
N ASP A 109 -4.76 -19.94 -12.06
CA ASP A 109 -5.73 -19.32 -11.13
C ASP A 109 -5.02 -18.76 -9.92
N SER A 110 -5.18 -17.45 -9.69
CA SER A 110 -4.53 -16.77 -8.56
C SER A 110 -5.11 -17.11 -7.20
N ASP A 111 -6.37 -17.59 -7.15
CA ASP A 111 -7.03 -17.94 -5.89
C ASP A 111 -6.64 -19.36 -5.44
N GLU A 112 -6.49 -20.27 -6.39
CA GLU A 112 -6.03 -21.65 -6.13
C GLU A 112 -4.51 -21.72 -6.01
N ALA A 113 -3.76 -20.99 -6.85
CA ALA A 113 -2.31 -20.88 -6.90
C ALA A 113 -1.58 -22.24 -6.82
N ILE A 114 -2.09 -23.22 -7.58
CA ILE A 114 -1.56 -24.59 -7.54
C ILE A 114 -0.31 -24.78 -8.42
N GLU A 115 -0.16 -23.96 -9.44
CA GLU A 115 0.96 -24.03 -10.38
C GLU A 115 2.27 -23.58 -9.71
N PRO A 116 3.39 -24.29 -9.96
CA PRO A 116 4.67 -23.92 -9.40
C PRO A 116 5.16 -22.56 -9.91
N LEU A 117 5.75 -21.76 -9.03
CA LEU A 117 6.49 -20.57 -9.40
C LEU A 117 7.81 -20.93 -10.09
N ILE A 118 8.06 -20.36 -11.25
CA ILE A 118 9.32 -20.51 -12.00
C ILE A 118 10.27 -19.37 -11.65
N SER A 119 9.75 -18.14 -11.61
CA SER A 119 10.54 -16.97 -11.25
C SER A 119 9.69 -15.86 -10.63
N ILE A 120 10.38 -15.01 -9.86
CA ILE A 120 9.88 -13.73 -9.36
C ILE A 120 10.89 -12.67 -9.79
N THR A 121 10.43 -11.68 -10.53
CA THR A 121 11.23 -10.54 -10.97
C THR A 121 10.80 -9.28 -10.23
N VAL A 122 11.77 -8.55 -9.71
CA VAL A 122 11.52 -7.24 -9.09
C VAL A 122 12.44 -6.18 -9.68
N LYS A 123 11.89 -4.98 -9.89
CA LYS A 123 12.65 -3.81 -10.35
C LYS A 123 12.49 -2.67 -9.36
N GLU A 124 13.61 -2.17 -8.85
CA GLU A 124 13.67 -1.02 -7.97
C GLU A 124 13.69 0.27 -8.80
N HIS A 125 12.77 1.21 -8.50
CA HIS A 125 12.56 2.39 -9.35
C HIS A 125 13.64 3.46 -9.22
N THR A 126 14.27 3.60 -8.07
CA THR A 126 15.29 4.64 -7.84
C THR A 126 16.61 4.26 -8.50
N THR A 127 17.09 3.05 -8.24
CA THR A 127 18.38 2.55 -8.76
C THR A 127 18.26 1.93 -10.16
N LYS A 128 17.03 1.61 -10.60
CA LYS A 128 16.71 0.87 -11.82
C LYS A 128 17.21 -0.58 -11.84
N LYS A 129 17.78 -1.07 -10.75
CA LYS A 129 18.26 -2.45 -10.62
C LYS A 129 17.10 -3.44 -10.66
N ILE A 130 17.36 -4.55 -11.31
CA ILE A 130 16.43 -5.69 -11.43
C ILE A 130 17.03 -6.87 -10.67
N ILE A 131 16.21 -7.57 -9.92
CA ILE A 131 16.57 -8.83 -9.27
C ILE A 131 15.60 -9.88 -9.77
N VAL A 132 16.14 -11.00 -10.23
CA VAL A 132 15.37 -12.16 -10.69
C VAL A 132 15.69 -13.32 -9.76
N PHE A 133 14.67 -13.81 -9.07
CA PHE A 133 14.73 -15.09 -8.33
C PHE A 133 14.20 -16.16 -9.29
N GLY A 134 14.99 -17.13 -9.68
CA GLY A 134 14.59 -18.10 -10.67
C GLY A 134 15.21 -19.49 -10.45
N MET A 135 14.51 -20.53 -10.93
CA MET A 135 14.95 -21.92 -10.76
C MET A 135 15.79 -22.41 -11.96
N ASN A 136 15.51 -21.90 -13.15
CA ASN A 136 16.20 -22.31 -14.36
C ASN A 136 17.53 -21.57 -14.56
N ASP A 137 18.37 -22.08 -15.45
CA ASP A 137 19.59 -21.39 -15.84
C ASP A 137 19.27 -20.12 -16.62
N PHE A 138 19.95 -19.05 -16.31
CA PHE A 138 19.79 -17.77 -16.97
C PHE A 138 21.16 -17.19 -17.31
N VAL A 139 21.36 -16.92 -18.60
CA VAL A 139 22.56 -16.21 -19.08
C VAL A 139 22.28 -14.72 -19.00
N ASN A 140 22.98 -14.03 -18.11
CA ASN A 140 22.81 -12.60 -17.90
C ASN A 140 24.00 -11.83 -18.49
N ASP A 141 23.72 -10.98 -19.46
CA ASP A 141 24.65 -10.07 -20.12
C ASP A 141 24.45 -8.58 -19.70
N ARG A 142 23.58 -8.33 -18.72
CA ARG A 142 23.19 -6.99 -18.27
C ARG A 142 23.71 -6.71 -16.87
N ASP A 143 24.39 -5.56 -16.69
CA ASP A 143 24.95 -5.10 -15.42
C ASP A 143 23.87 -4.64 -14.40
N ASP A 144 22.68 -4.26 -14.90
CA ASP A 144 21.57 -3.81 -14.06
C ASP A 144 20.68 -4.96 -13.56
N VAL A 145 20.94 -6.20 -13.98
CA VAL A 145 20.20 -7.39 -13.59
C VAL A 145 21.03 -8.29 -12.69
N LYS A 146 20.53 -8.61 -11.51
CA LYS A 146 21.08 -9.62 -10.61
C LYS A 146 20.19 -10.86 -10.64
N PHE A 147 20.73 -11.97 -11.13
CA PHE A 147 20.05 -13.26 -11.08
C PHE A 147 20.43 -14.03 -9.79
N ILE A 148 19.43 -14.50 -9.09
CA ILE A 148 19.56 -15.33 -7.88
C ILE A 148 19.01 -16.71 -8.19
N LYS A 149 19.90 -17.65 -8.49
CA LYS A 149 19.52 -19.02 -8.75
C LYS A 149 19.01 -19.71 -7.49
N CYS A 150 17.86 -20.35 -7.62
CA CYS A 150 17.21 -21.16 -6.59
C CYS A 150 17.12 -22.61 -7.06
N THR A 151 17.37 -23.56 -6.16
CA THR A 151 17.36 -24.98 -6.49
C THR A 151 15.97 -25.60 -6.39
N THR A 152 15.06 -24.94 -5.68
CA THR A 152 13.67 -25.37 -5.48
C THR A 152 12.78 -24.15 -5.40
N GLU A 153 11.48 -24.32 -5.65
CA GLU A 153 10.48 -23.28 -5.47
C GLU A 153 10.48 -22.75 -4.02
N ARG A 154 10.61 -23.62 -3.04
CA ARG A 154 10.71 -23.21 -1.63
C ARG A 154 11.89 -22.26 -1.40
N ALA A 155 13.07 -22.58 -1.94
CA ALA A 155 14.25 -21.71 -1.82
C ALA A 155 14.04 -20.36 -2.58
N LEU A 156 13.29 -20.37 -3.68
CA LEU A 156 12.91 -19.16 -4.40
C LEU A 156 12.03 -18.26 -3.53
N ILE A 157 10.99 -18.83 -2.93
CA ILE A 157 10.05 -18.13 -2.03
C ILE A 157 10.80 -17.58 -0.81
N GLU A 158 11.62 -18.40 -0.14
CA GLU A 158 12.38 -18.00 1.05
C GLU A 158 13.30 -16.80 0.74
N LYS A 159 14.09 -16.85 -0.34
CA LYS A 159 14.98 -15.75 -0.74
C LYS A 159 14.23 -14.49 -1.16
N PHE A 160 13.09 -14.65 -1.83
CA PHE A 160 12.24 -13.51 -2.16
C PHE A 160 11.65 -12.87 -0.90
N LEU A 161 11.17 -13.65 0.07
CA LEU A 161 10.64 -13.12 1.33
C LEU A 161 11.71 -12.42 2.17
N GLU A 162 12.94 -12.96 2.22
CA GLU A 162 14.08 -12.28 2.86
C GLU A 162 14.32 -10.89 2.23
N PHE A 163 14.41 -10.85 0.90
CA PHE A 163 14.53 -9.58 0.17
C PHE A 163 13.36 -8.64 0.46
N TRP A 164 12.13 -9.15 0.43
CA TRP A 164 10.93 -8.37 0.65
C TRP A 164 10.89 -7.73 2.04
N LEU A 165 11.25 -8.48 3.07
CA LEU A 165 11.27 -8.01 4.46
C LEU A 165 12.36 -6.95 4.68
N ASP A 166 13.52 -7.13 4.06
CA ASP A 166 14.63 -6.18 4.13
C ASP A 166 14.33 -4.90 3.34
N TYR A 167 13.92 -5.04 2.09
CA TYR A 167 13.61 -3.90 1.22
C TYR A 167 12.37 -3.15 1.70
N ASN A 168 11.31 -3.84 2.13
CA ASN A 168 10.07 -3.28 2.68
C ASN A 168 9.48 -2.15 1.82
N PRO A 169 8.95 -2.43 0.60
CA PRO A 169 8.50 -1.42 -0.35
C PRO A 169 7.34 -0.57 0.20
N ASP A 170 7.29 0.70 -0.19
CA ASP A 170 6.18 1.61 0.10
C ASP A 170 5.07 1.50 -0.94
N ILE A 171 5.47 1.30 -2.20
CA ILE A 171 4.57 1.14 -3.34
C ILE A 171 4.99 -0.09 -4.12
N ILE A 172 4.00 -0.91 -4.44
CA ILE A 172 4.13 -2.06 -5.33
C ILE A 172 3.37 -1.73 -6.61
N THR A 173 3.98 -1.98 -7.75
CA THR A 173 3.38 -1.77 -9.06
C THR A 173 3.76 -2.90 -10.01
N GLY A 174 3.08 -3.02 -11.14
CA GLY A 174 3.28 -4.03 -12.17
C GLY A 174 2.05 -4.11 -13.06
N TRP A 175 2.14 -4.89 -14.13
CA TRP A 175 0.97 -5.20 -14.95
C TRP A 175 0.07 -6.17 -14.20
N ASN A 176 -1.18 -5.82 -14.03
CA ASN A 176 -2.20 -6.65 -13.36
C ASN A 176 -1.85 -7.14 -11.93
N VAL A 177 -0.82 -6.60 -11.31
CA VAL A 177 -0.23 -7.06 -10.04
C VAL A 177 -1.23 -7.17 -8.89
N LYS A 178 -2.25 -6.31 -8.88
CA LYS A 178 -3.31 -6.32 -7.87
C LYS A 178 -4.25 -7.51 -7.97
N PHE A 179 -4.48 -8.02 -9.19
CA PHE A 179 -5.48 -9.03 -9.45
C PHE A 179 -4.88 -10.41 -9.75
N PHE A 180 -3.56 -10.48 -10.00
CA PHE A 180 -2.88 -11.74 -10.28
C PHE A 180 -1.66 -11.95 -9.39
N ASP A 181 -0.55 -11.23 -9.59
CA ASP A 181 0.73 -11.54 -8.94
C ASP A 181 0.64 -11.55 -7.41
N ILE A 182 0.07 -10.52 -6.80
CA ILE A 182 -0.03 -10.46 -5.34
C ILE A 182 -1.00 -11.50 -4.77
N PRO A 183 -2.23 -11.68 -5.30
CA PRO A 183 -3.10 -12.77 -4.88
C PRO A 183 -2.44 -14.14 -5.02
N PHE A 184 -1.83 -14.43 -6.19
CA PHE A 184 -1.13 -15.68 -6.43
C PHE A 184 -0.04 -15.95 -5.39
N LEU A 185 0.88 -14.99 -5.19
CA LEU A 185 1.93 -15.11 -4.18
C LEU A 185 1.38 -15.32 -2.78
N MET A 186 0.35 -14.56 -2.38
CA MET A 186 -0.27 -14.69 -1.06
C MET A 186 -0.90 -16.06 -0.83
N ASN A 187 -1.49 -16.66 -1.85
CA ASN A 187 -2.09 -17.98 -1.76
C ASN A 187 -1.03 -19.09 -1.87
N ARG A 188 0.01 -18.89 -2.68
CA ARG A 188 1.11 -19.85 -2.82
C ARG A 188 2.00 -19.96 -1.58
N PHE A 189 2.10 -18.90 -0.76
CA PHE A 189 2.91 -18.88 0.46
C PHE A 189 2.20 -19.49 1.68
N ARG A 190 0.95 -19.91 1.56
CA ARG A 190 0.21 -20.60 2.62
C ARG A 190 0.53 -22.07 2.69
#